data_5836b23cd95f6b036d63742fd4ebc84e
#
_entry.id   5836b23cd95f6b036d63742fd4ebc84e
#
_cell.length_a   1.000
_cell.length_b   1.000
_cell.length_c   1.000
_cell.angle_alpha   90.00
_cell.angle_beta   90.00
_cell.angle_gamma   90.00
#
_symmetry.space_group_name_H-M   'P 1'
#
loop_
_entity.id
_entity.type
_entity.pdbx_description
1 polymer ?
#
loop_
_entity_poly.entity_id
_entity_poly.type
_entity_poly.pdbx_seq_one_letter_code
_entity_poly.pdbx_strand_id
1 'polypeptide(L)'
;MIFISLAEMFPEAQAEIAGIGLKHGKAFILAAFFAGMGLITLIDFLIPEYENPHEASGLSLDAKTPAVGMLEHTGNEKALHRLGIMSALAIAIHNFPEGIATFIGALKDPQMGAGITFAIAIHNIPEGIAIAIPIYYATRSKGKALLYATLSGLS
;
A
#
# COMPACT_ATOMS: atom_id res chain seq x y z
N MET A 1 10.55 -2.40 0.22
CA MET A 1 9.71 -3.53 0.70
C MET A 1 10.24 -4.90 0.26
N ILE A 2 10.46 -5.19 -1.04
CA ILE A 2 10.93 -6.51 -1.55
C ILE A 2 12.17 -7.03 -0.79
N PHE A 3 13.17 -6.18 -0.54
CA PHE A 3 14.38 -6.58 0.20
C PHE A 3 14.03 -7.10 1.61
N ILE A 4 13.23 -6.38 2.38
CA ILE A 4 12.84 -6.78 3.75
C ILE A 4 12.05 -8.08 3.71
N SER A 5 11.09 -8.20 2.78
CA SER A 5 10.29 -9.41 2.64
C SER A 5 11.14 -10.66 2.35
N LEU A 6 12.14 -10.54 1.47
CA LEU A 6 12.95 -11.68 1.04
C LEU A 6 14.17 -11.92 1.95
N ALA A 7 14.78 -10.86 2.50
CA ALA A 7 16.02 -10.98 3.27
C ALA A 7 15.77 -11.20 4.78
N GLU A 8 14.63 -10.76 5.30
CA GLU A 8 14.33 -10.83 6.73
C GLU A 8 13.08 -11.66 7.01
N MET A 9 11.91 -11.25 6.52
CA MET A 9 10.63 -11.89 6.89
C MET A 9 10.51 -13.33 6.40
N PHE A 10 10.93 -13.62 5.17
CA PHE A 10 10.81 -14.97 4.60
C PHE A 10 11.74 -15.99 5.27
N PRO A 11 13.05 -15.71 5.50
CA PRO A 11 13.93 -16.58 6.27
C PRO A 11 13.48 -16.80 7.71
N GLU A 12 12.95 -15.76 8.37
CA GLU A 12 12.44 -15.88 9.73
C GLU A 12 11.22 -16.78 9.80
N ALA A 13 10.25 -16.60 8.92
CA ALA A 13 9.10 -17.50 8.81
C ALA A 13 9.54 -18.96 8.58
N GLN A 14 10.59 -19.19 7.79
CA GLN A 14 11.16 -20.53 7.59
C GLN A 14 11.76 -21.12 8.88
N ALA A 15 12.49 -20.31 9.64
CA ALA A 15 13.11 -20.75 10.89
C ALA A 15 12.04 -21.14 11.92
N GLU A 16 10.97 -20.36 12.03
CA GLU A 16 9.88 -20.67 12.97
C GLU A 16 9.11 -21.93 12.63
N ILE A 17 8.74 -22.11 11.37
CA ILE A 17 8.05 -23.34 10.96
C ILE A 17 8.95 -24.57 11.11
N ALA A 18 10.25 -24.42 10.91
CA ALA A 18 11.20 -25.49 11.19
C ALA A 18 11.22 -25.87 12.70
N GLY A 19 11.11 -24.86 13.58
CA GLY A 19 11.02 -25.07 15.04
C GLY A 19 9.74 -25.80 15.47
N ILE A 20 8.64 -25.66 14.74
CA ILE A 20 7.37 -26.36 15.02
C ILE A 20 7.39 -27.82 14.52
N GLY A 21 8.36 -28.20 13.70
CA GLY A 21 8.50 -29.58 13.20
C GLY A 21 7.44 -30.01 12.18
N LEU A 22 6.82 -29.08 11.46
CA LEU A 22 5.81 -29.40 10.44
C LEU A 22 6.44 -30.14 9.25
N LYS A 23 5.95 -31.34 8.95
CA LYS A 23 6.49 -32.24 7.90
C LYS A 23 6.64 -31.58 6.52
N HIS A 24 5.82 -30.56 6.21
CA HIS A 24 5.83 -29.83 4.93
C HIS A 24 5.96 -28.32 5.13
N GLY A 25 6.60 -27.88 6.23
CA GLY A 25 6.66 -26.46 6.62
C GLY A 25 7.22 -25.54 5.54
N LYS A 26 8.29 -25.97 4.83
CA LYS A 26 8.87 -25.18 3.72
C LYS A 26 7.90 -24.98 2.56
N ALA A 27 7.15 -26.01 2.19
CA ALA A 27 6.15 -25.92 1.12
C ALA A 27 4.96 -25.04 1.55
N PHE A 28 4.58 -25.11 2.84
CA PHE A 28 3.53 -24.26 3.40
C PHE A 28 3.90 -22.76 3.33
N ILE A 29 5.12 -22.39 3.72
CA ILE A 29 5.59 -21.01 3.68
C ILE A 29 5.63 -20.50 2.23
N LEU A 30 6.16 -21.33 1.32
CA LEU A 30 6.22 -20.95 -0.09
C LEU A 30 4.82 -20.74 -0.67
N ALA A 31 3.88 -21.63 -0.34
CA ALA A 31 2.48 -21.51 -0.74
C ALA A 31 1.83 -20.23 -0.13
N ALA A 32 2.06 -19.96 1.14
CA ALA A 32 1.55 -18.77 1.82
C ALA A 32 2.12 -17.47 1.21
N PHE A 33 3.42 -17.47 0.88
CA PHE A 33 4.08 -16.34 0.22
C PHE A 33 3.44 -16.03 -1.14
N PHE A 34 3.27 -17.03 -2.00
CA PHE A 34 2.64 -16.83 -3.30
C PHE A 34 1.13 -16.55 -3.19
N ALA A 35 0.45 -17.12 -2.20
CA ALA A 35 -0.94 -16.80 -1.94
C ALA A 35 -1.12 -15.34 -1.51
N GLY A 36 -0.21 -14.80 -0.67
CA GLY A 36 -0.19 -13.39 -0.30
C GLY A 36 0.03 -12.48 -1.52
N MET A 37 1.02 -12.80 -2.35
CA MET A 37 1.25 -12.07 -3.61
C MET A 37 0.02 -12.12 -4.52
N GLY A 38 -0.59 -13.31 -4.70
CA GLY A 38 -1.80 -13.48 -5.49
C GLY A 38 -3.00 -12.70 -4.94
N LEU A 39 -3.14 -12.62 -3.63
CA LEU A 39 -4.20 -11.85 -2.99
C LEU A 39 -4.04 -10.34 -3.26
N ILE A 40 -2.83 -9.80 -3.09
CA ILE A 40 -2.57 -8.38 -3.39
C ILE A 40 -2.77 -8.09 -4.89
N THR A 41 -2.26 -8.95 -5.77
CA THR A 41 -2.48 -8.81 -7.22
C THR A 41 -3.97 -8.85 -7.57
N LEU A 42 -4.76 -9.71 -6.90
CA LEU A 42 -6.21 -9.75 -7.09
C LEU A 42 -6.89 -8.46 -6.62
N ILE A 43 -6.47 -7.91 -5.49
CA ILE A 43 -6.98 -6.63 -4.99
C ILE A 43 -6.66 -5.51 -5.98
N ASP A 44 -5.41 -5.42 -6.46
CA ASP A 44 -4.99 -4.42 -7.46
C ASP A 44 -5.78 -4.57 -8.77
N PHE A 45 -6.02 -5.81 -9.22
CA PHE A 45 -6.82 -6.07 -10.43
C PHE A 45 -8.29 -5.65 -10.28
N LEU A 46 -8.85 -5.72 -9.07
CA LEU A 46 -10.23 -5.31 -8.80
C LEU A 46 -10.39 -3.79 -8.68
N ILE A 47 -9.28 -3.05 -8.50
CA ILE A 47 -9.28 -1.59 -8.48
C ILE A 47 -9.15 -1.10 -9.92
N PRO A 48 -10.05 -0.22 -10.42
CA PRO A 48 -9.94 0.33 -11.77
C PRO A 48 -8.58 1.05 -11.98
N GLU A 49 -7.92 0.84 -13.13
CA GLU A 49 -6.59 1.38 -13.45
C GLU A 49 -6.48 2.89 -13.24
N TYR A 50 -7.52 3.64 -13.59
CA TYR A 50 -7.55 5.09 -13.40
C TYR A 50 -7.74 5.55 -11.95
N GLU A 51 -8.01 4.62 -11.03
CA GLU A 51 -8.16 4.84 -9.59
C GLU A 51 -7.04 4.18 -8.79
N ASN A 52 -6.17 3.37 -9.42
CA ASN A 52 -5.13 2.62 -8.74
C ASN A 52 -3.84 3.46 -8.57
N PRO A 53 -3.48 3.88 -7.35
CA PRO A 53 -2.28 4.69 -7.10
C PRO A 53 -0.96 3.93 -7.29
N HIS A 54 -1.01 2.58 -7.38
CA HIS A 54 0.17 1.74 -7.57
C HIS A 54 0.59 1.60 -9.03
N GLU A 55 -0.27 1.99 -9.97
CA GLU A 55 0.06 1.98 -11.39
C GLU A 55 1.00 3.14 -11.76
N ALA A 56 2.14 2.80 -12.37
CA ALA A 56 3.15 3.78 -12.79
C ALA A 56 2.62 4.83 -13.78
N SER A 57 1.51 4.53 -14.48
CA SER A 57 0.80 5.45 -15.36
C SER A 57 0.24 6.68 -14.63
N GLY A 58 -0.01 6.59 -13.33
CA GLY A 58 -0.45 7.72 -12.51
C GLY A 58 0.67 8.71 -12.15
N LEU A 59 1.94 8.31 -12.29
CA LEU A 59 3.12 9.10 -11.91
C LEU A 59 3.90 9.70 -13.08
N SER A 60 3.53 9.39 -14.33
CA SER A 60 4.18 10.00 -15.47
C SER A 60 3.78 11.48 -15.58
N LEU A 61 4.77 12.36 -15.49
CA LEU A 61 4.61 13.82 -15.68
C LEU A 61 4.28 14.22 -17.15
N ASP A 62 4.00 13.24 -17.98
CA ASP A 62 3.60 13.48 -19.35
C ASP A 62 2.14 13.97 -19.38
N ALA A 63 1.90 15.10 -20.04
CA ALA A 63 0.60 15.79 -20.17
C ALA A 63 -0.53 14.93 -20.76
N LYS A 64 -0.27 13.66 -21.08
CA LYS A 64 -1.23 12.68 -21.61
C LYS A 64 -1.73 11.68 -20.56
N THR A 65 -1.30 11.79 -19.31
CA THR A 65 -1.71 10.87 -18.23
C THR A 65 -3.16 11.16 -17.84
N PRO A 66 -4.03 10.15 -17.69
CA PRO A 66 -5.43 10.35 -17.28
C PRO A 66 -5.59 11.22 -16.04
N ALA A 67 -4.72 11.08 -15.03
CA ALA A 67 -4.77 11.90 -13.82
C ALA A 67 -4.46 13.39 -14.08
N VAL A 68 -3.44 13.70 -14.91
CA VAL A 68 -3.10 15.08 -15.28
C VAL A 68 -4.11 15.63 -16.28
N GLY A 69 -4.55 14.85 -17.26
CA GLY A 69 -5.63 15.21 -18.18
C GLY A 69 -6.97 15.43 -17.47
N MET A 70 -7.25 14.70 -16.40
CA MET A 70 -8.40 14.96 -15.52
C MET A 70 -8.25 16.29 -14.77
N LEU A 71 -7.05 16.69 -14.37
CA LEU A 71 -6.79 17.97 -13.73
C LEU A 71 -7.00 19.15 -14.70
N GLU A 72 -6.68 18.96 -15.99
CA GLU A 72 -6.81 20.00 -17.01
C GLU A 72 -8.22 20.10 -17.64
N HIS A 73 -8.96 18.98 -17.72
CA HIS A 73 -10.22 18.93 -18.47
C HIS A 73 -11.49 18.92 -17.61
N THR A 74 -11.39 18.82 -16.28
CA THR A 74 -12.61 18.72 -15.48
C THR A 74 -12.73 19.82 -14.45
N GLY A 75 -13.65 20.72 -14.71
CA GLY A 75 -14.46 21.32 -13.66
C GLY A 75 -15.34 20.27 -12.96
N ASN A 76 -14.92 18.99 -12.93
CA ASN A 76 -15.67 17.89 -12.32
C ASN A 76 -15.06 17.53 -10.96
N GLU A 77 -15.29 18.41 -9.98
CA GLU A 77 -14.91 18.20 -8.57
C GLU A 77 -15.39 16.84 -8.03
N LYS A 78 -16.51 16.32 -8.54
CA LYS A 78 -17.06 15.02 -8.13
C LYS A 78 -16.19 13.85 -8.58
N ALA A 79 -15.64 13.90 -9.79
CA ALA A 79 -14.75 12.84 -10.29
C ALA A 79 -13.43 12.81 -9.51
N LEU A 80 -12.83 13.96 -9.24
CA LEU A 80 -11.62 14.08 -8.43
C LEU A 80 -11.85 13.62 -6.98
N HIS A 81 -13.00 13.96 -6.41
CA HIS A 81 -13.36 13.54 -5.07
C HIS A 81 -13.53 12.01 -4.99
N ARG A 82 -14.22 11.42 -5.99
CA ARG A 82 -14.37 9.98 -6.11
C ARG A 82 -13.02 9.28 -6.26
N LEU A 83 -12.17 9.78 -7.16
CA LEU A 83 -10.79 9.27 -7.34
C LEU A 83 -10.04 9.27 -6.01
N GLY A 84 -10.03 10.38 -5.28
CA GLY A 84 -9.33 10.48 -4.01
C GLY A 84 -9.87 9.52 -2.94
N ILE A 85 -11.19 9.32 -2.85
CA ILE A 85 -11.79 8.37 -1.90
C ILE A 85 -11.45 6.93 -2.28
N MET A 86 -11.54 6.56 -3.55
CA MET A 86 -11.23 5.20 -4.00
C MET A 86 -9.75 4.88 -3.82
N SER A 87 -8.86 5.85 -4.13
CA SER A 87 -7.42 5.71 -3.84
C SER A 87 -7.16 5.56 -2.34
N ALA A 88 -7.83 6.34 -1.49
CA ALA A 88 -7.68 6.24 -0.05
C ALA A 88 -8.13 4.86 0.48
N LEU A 89 -9.22 4.33 -0.04
CA LEU A 89 -9.72 3.00 0.32
C LEU A 89 -8.76 1.89 -0.15
N ALA A 90 -8.27 1.98 -1.38
CA ALA A 90 -7.31 1.03 -1.94
C ALA A 90 -6.03 0.98 -1.09
N ILE A 91 -5.46 2.14 -0.76
CA ILE A 91 -4.27 2.24 0.07
C ILE A 91 -4.55 1.76 1.50
N ALA A 92 -5.72 2.04 2.07
CA ALA A 92 -6.09 1.52 3.39
C ALA A 92 -6.12 -0.02 3.42
N ILE A 93 -6.67 -0.65 2.37
CA ILE A 93 -6.69 -2.11 2.23
C ILE A 93 -5.26 -2.66 2.06
N HIS A 94 -4.41 -1.95 1.32
CA HIS A 94 -3.00 -2.32 1.12
C HIS A 94 -2.19 -2.21 2.42
N ASN A 95 -2.37 -1.15 3.18
CA ASN A 95 -1.63 -0.89 4.42
C ASN A 95 -2.01 -1.82 5.57
N PHE A 96 -3.22 -2.40 5.56
CA PHE A 96 -3.66 -3.31 6.60
C PHE A 96 -2.76 -4.55 6.76
N PRO A 97 -2.37 -5.30 5.71
CA PRO A 97 -1.37 -6.36 5.80
C PRO A 97 0.01 -5.86 6.27
N GLU A 98 0.42 -4.65 5.88
CA GLU A 98 1.68 -4.04 6.31
C GLU A 98 1.67 -3.74 7.82
N GLY A 99 0.57 -3.22 8.34
CA GLY A 99 0.38 -3.01 9.77
C GLY A 99 0.45 -4.32 10.56
N ILE A 100 -0.15 -5.40 10.06
CA ILE A 100 -0.04 -6.74 10.68
C ILE A 100 1.42 -7.21 10.69
N ALA A 101 2.14 -7.08 9.56
CA ALA A 101 3.54 -7.49 9.46
C ALA A 101 4.43 -6.70 10.44
N THR A 102 4.22 -5.38 10.55
CA THR A 102 4.92 -4.51 11.49
C THR A 102 4.65 -4.93 12.94
N PHE A 103 3.39 -5.17 13.28
CA PHE A 103 2.98 -5.58 14.62
C PHE A 103 3.60 -6.93 15.02
N ILE A 104 3.54 -7.95 14.15
CA ILE A 104 4.13 -9.26 14.40
C ILE A 104 5.65 -9.14 14.53
N GLY A 105 6.32 -8.38 13.65
CA GLY A 105 7.75 -8.14 13.73
C GLY A 105 8.16 -7.48 15.05
N ALA A 106 7.41 -6.48 15.52
CA ALA A 106 7.67 -5.79 16.77
C ALA A 106 7.44 -6.68 18.02
N LEU A 107 6.48 -7.60 17.97
CA LEU A 107 6.24 -8.55 19.06
C LEU A 107 7.38 -9.55 19.22
N LYS A 108 8.03 -9.94 18.13
CA LYS A 108 9.12 -10.91 18.14
C LYS A 108 10.46 -10.27 18.49
N ASP A 109 10.81 -9.24 17.76
CA ASP A 109 12.03 -8.47 17.92
C ASP A 109 11.72 -6.98 17.74
N PRO A 110 11.78 -6.18 18.82
CA PRO A 110 11.54 -4.73 18.73
C PRO A 110 12.47 -4.00 17.77
N GLN A 111 13.70 -4.47 17.58
CA GLN A 111 14.66 -3.86 16.66
C GLN A 111 14.26 -4.13 15.20
N MET A 112 13.87 -5.37 14.89
CA MET A 112 13.32 -5.73 13.59
C MET A 112 12.02 -4.98 13.30
N GLY A 113 11.10 -4.95 14.27
CA GLY A 113 9.85 -4.19 14.15
C GLY A 113 10.08 -2.71 13.88
N ALA A 114 11.06 -2.08 14.54
CA ALA A 114 11.43 -0.69 14.28
C ALA A 114 11.96 -0.49 12.85
N GLY A 115 12.78 -1.42 12.34
CA GLY A 115 13.28 -1.39 10.96
C GLY A 115 12.15 -1.49 9.94
N ILE A 116 11.20 -2.41 10.13
CA ILE A 116 10.03 -2.58 9.28
C ILE A 116 9.16 -1.32 9.32
N THR A 117 8.87 -0.80 10.52
CA THR A 117 8.08 0.44 10.70
C THR A 117 8.68 1.62 9.95
N PHE A 118 10.00 1.80 10.05
CA PHE A 118 10.70 2.89 9.36
C PHE A 118 10.61 2.76 7.84
N ALA A 119 10.80 1.54 7.33
CA ALA A 119 10.72 1.28 5.89
C ALA A 119 9.29 1.52 5.34
N ILE A 120 8.25 1.08 6.08
CA ILE A 120 6.85 1.31 5.73
C ILE A 120 6.51 2.80 5.81
N ALA A 121 6.97 3.51 6.84
CA ALA A 121 6.73 4.95 6.95
C ALA A 121 7.27 5.74 5.73
N ILE A 122 8.47 5.39 5.25
CA ILE A 122 9.02 6.00 4.02
C ILE A 122 8.23 5.61 2.79
N HIS A 123 7.81 4.34 2.69
CA HIS A 123 7.01 3.82 1.57
C HIS A 123 5.65 4.52 1.47
N ASN A 124 5.01 4.81 2.59
CA ASN A 124 3.69 5.43 2.64
C ASN A 124 3.69 6.95 2.32
N ILE A 125 4.85 7.62 2.27
CA ILE A 125 4.91 9.04 1.87
C ILE A 125 4.40 9.27 0.44
N PRO A 126 4.90 8.58 -0.60
CA PRO A 126 4.35 8.71 -1.96
C PRO A 126 2.87 8.36 -2.05
N GLU A 127 2.41 7.36 -1.32
CA GLU A 127 1.00 6.94 -1.28
C GLU A 127 0.11 8.03 -0.69
N GLY A 128 0.52 8.62 0.42
CA GLY A 128 -0.18 9.76 1.01
C GLY A 128 -0.28 10.96 0.07
N ILE A 129 0.76 11.22 -0.73
CA ILE A 129 0.74 12.27 -1.76
C ILE A 129 -0.26 11.93 -2.86
N ALA A 130 -0.31 10.67 -3.31
CA ALA A 130 -1.25 10.21 -4.34
C ALA A 130 -2.72 10.42 -3.93
N ILE A 131 -3.05 10.28 -2.64
CA ILE A 131 -4.38 10.58 -2.10
C ILE A 131 -4.59 12.09 -1.93
N ALA A 132 -3.61 12.78 -1.36
CA ALA A 132 -3.75 14.19 -0.99
C ALA A 132 -4.01 15.09 -2.20
N ILE A 133 -3.36 14.82 -3.34
CA ILE A 133 -3.47 15.64 -4.54
C ILE A 133 -4.91 15.69 -5.07
N PRO A 134 -5.57 14.58 -5.45
CA PRO A 134 -6.93 14.62 -5.97
C PRO A 134 -7.94 15.18 -4.96
N ILE A 135 -7.82 14.84 -3.68
CA ILE A 135 -8.69 15.41 -2.63
C ILE A 135 -8.52 16.92 -2.50
N TYR A 136 -7.29 17.43 -2.55
CA TYR A 136 -7.04 18.87 -2.51
C TYR A 136 -7.67 19.60 -3.71
N TYR A 137 -7.49 19.09 -4.91
CA TYR A 137 -8.06 19.71 -6.11
C TYR A 137 -9.59 19.65 -6.13
N ALA A 138 -10.18 18.57 -5.61
CA ALA A 138 -11.63 18.42 -5.50
C ALA A 138 -12.26 19.33 -4.44
N THR A 139 -11.59 19.53 -3.30
CA THR A 139 -12.18 20.17 -2.12
C THR A 139 -11.61 21.56 -1.83
N ARG A 140 -10.50 21.94 -2.48
CA ARG A 140 -9.70 23.14 -2.20
C ARG A 140 -9.29 23.28 -0.72
N SER A 141 -9.30 22.18 0.02
CA SER A 141 -9.03 22.14 1.45
C SER A 141 -7.80 21.28 1.77
N LYS A 142 -6.72 21.91 2.24
CA LYS A 142 -5.51 21.22 2.71
C LYS A 142 -5.81 20.31 3.90
N GLY A 143 -6.72 20.71 4.78
CA GLY A 143 -7.12 19.92 5.94
C GLY A 143 -7.80 18.61 5.56
N LYS A 144 -8.71 18.63 4.57
CA LYS A 144 -9.34 17.41 4.06
C LYS A 144 -8.31 16.51 3.38
N ALA A 145 -7.46 17.06 2.51
CA ALA A 145 -6.42 16.29 1.84
C ALA A 145 -5.50 15.58 2.85
N LEU A 146 -5.03 16.29 3.87
CA LEU A 146 -4.20 15.72 4.93
C LEU A 146 -4.96 14.65 5.73
N LEU A 147 -6.22 14.90 6.09
CA LEU A 147 -7.04 13.95 6.84
C LEU A 147 -7.20 12.62 6.11
N TYR A 148 -7.59 12.65 4.83
CA TYR A 148 -7.76 11.42 4.04
C TYR A 148 -6.45 10.66 3.87
N ALA A 149 -5.35 11.36 3.56
CA ALA A 149 -4.03 10.75 3.45
C ALA A 149 -3.57 10.11 4.77
N THR A 150 -3.79 10.80 5.91
CA THR A 150 -3.41 10.28 7.23
C THR A 150 -4.25 9.08 7.63
N LEU A 151 -5.58 9.13 7.45
CA LEU A 151 -6.47 8.01 7.78
C LEU A 151 -6.13 6.76 6.95
N SER A 152 -5.80 6.94 5.68
CA SER A 152 -5.41 5.84 4.81
C SER A 152 -4.05 5.23 5.20
N GLY A 153 -3.12 6.05 5.68
CA GLY A 153 -1.80 5.59 6.12
C GLY A 153 -1.78 4.97 7.53
N LEU A 154 -2.86 5.11 8.31
CA LEU A 154 -2.99 4.57 9.67
C LEU A 154 -3.75 3.24 9.72
N SER A 155 -4.26 2.75 8.59
CA SER A 155 -4.95 1.47 8.50
C SER A 155 -3.93 0.33 8.40
#